data_516c547b40968de4a861ec139c69eb43
#
_entry.id   516c547b40968de4a861ec139c69eb43
#
_cell.length_a   1.000
_cell.length_b   1.000
_cell.length_c   1.000
_cell.angle_alpha   90.00
_cell.angle_beta   90.00
_cell.angle_gamma   90.00
#
_symmetry.space_group_name_H-M   'P 1'
#
loop_
_entity.id
_entity.type
_entity.pdbx_description
1 polymer ?
#
loop_
_entity_poly.entity_id
_entity_poly.type
_entity_poly.pdbx_seq_one_letter_code
_entity_poly.pdbx_strand_id
1 'polypeptide(L)'
;MRKFIAIFTCLFICNVSADEQLSGLEIKEIKPGVYLHKSYSHVDGFGLVSSNGLVVIEGKSAFLIDTPWSASDTEKLVNWVNERGLALAGSVSTHSHDDRAAGIPWLNSESIPTYATRLTNQILLKEGKEPAANSIDTPDYWLLDDSVEVFYPGGGHTIDNVVVWVPKFKLLHGGCFVKSLGSKGLGYTGEAYIDEWPDSVGKVLAKYPDVEVIIPGHGEAGDIRLLEHTKMLAESSAD
;
A
#
# COMPACT_ATOMS: atom_id res chain seq x y z
N MET A 1 -3.29 64.10 -35.85
CA MET A 1 -4.21 63.15 -35.19
C MET A 1 -3.49 61.83 -35.03
N ARG A 2 -2.95 61.55 -33.84
CA ARG A 2 -2.27 60.27 -33.52
C ARG A 2 -3.31 59.34 -32.88
N LYS A 3 -3.55 58.15 -33.50
CA LYS A 3 -4.43 57.11 -32.99
C LYS A 3 -3.62 56.25 -32.03
N PHE A 4 -3.99 56.20 -30.77
CA PHE A 4 -3.50 55.24 -29.77
C PHE A 4 -4.30 53.91 -29.94
N ILE A 5 -3.59 52.83 -30.23
CA ILE A 5 -4.14 51.47 -30.21
C ILE A 5 -3.85 50.93 -28.81
N ALA A 6 -4.90 50.69 -28.02
CA ALA A 6 -4.79 50.03 -26.74
C ALA A 6 -4.80 48.50 -27.00
N ILE A 7 -3.68 47.84 -26.67
CA ILE A 7 -3.57 46.38 -26.68
C ILE A 7 -4.09 45.88 -25.33
N PHE A 8 -5.23 45.17 -25.37
CA PHE A 8 -5.82 44.51 -24.21
C PHE A 8 -5.17 43.13 -24.11
N THR A 9 -4.22 42.96 -23.17
CA THR A 9 -3.62 41.69 -22.89
C THR A 9 -4.55 40.92 -21.91
N CYS A 10 -5.28 39.93 -22.42
CA CYS A 10 -6.05 39.02 -21.60
C CYS A 10 -5.09 38.05 -20.89
N LEU A 11 -4.86 38.23 -19.60
CA LEU A 11 -4.23 37.25 -18.75
C LEU A 11 -5.24 36.12 -18.52
N PHE A 12 -5.01 34.97 -19.15
CA PHE A 12 -5.66 33.71 -18.76
C PHE A 12 -5.01 33.24 -17.46
N ILE A 13 -5.69 33.45 -16.34
CA ILE A 13 -5.34 32.83 -15.08
C ILE A 13 -5.91 31.39 -15.16
N CYS A 14 -5.07 30.42 -15.44
CA CYS A 14 -5.41 29.01 -15.22
C CYS A 14 -5.58 28.82 -13.71
N ASN A 15 -6.81 28.71 -13.27
CA ASN A 15 -7.11 28.15 -11.94
C ASN A 15 -6.86 26.65 -12.02
N VAL A 16 -5.68 26.19 -11.62
CA VAL A 16 -5.43 24.78 -11.28
C VAL A 16 -6.23 24.52 -10.01
N SER A 17 -7.27 23.68 -10.09
CA SER A 17 -8.05 23.30 -8.93
C SER A 17 -7.16 22.56 -7.93
N ALA A 18 -7.38 22.76 -6.63
CA ALA A 18 -6.62 22.11 -5.55
C ALA A 18 -6.69 20.57 -5.63
N ASP A 19 -7.70 19.99 -6.31
CA ASP A 19 -7.85 18.56 -6.54
C ASP A 19 -6.83 17.98 -7.54
N GLU A 20 -6.35 18.76 -8.52
CA GLU A 20 -5.30 18.31 -9.45
C GLU A 20 -3.92 18.17 -8.78
N GLN A 21 -3.70 18.83 -7.66
CA GLN A 21 -2.42 18.83 -6.94
C GLN A 21 -2.30 17.65 -5.95
N LEU A 22 -3.42 16.96 -5.63
CA LEU A 22 -3.47 15.80 -4.74
C LEU A 22 -3.48 14.45 -5.49
N SER A 23 -3.48 14.44 -6.81
CA SER A 23 -3.58 13.25 -7.66
C SER A 23 -2.24 12.82 -8.24
N GLY A 24 -1.21 12.73 -7.45
CA GLY A 24 0.12 12.33 -7.90
C GLY A 24 0.75 11.26 -7.02
N LEU A 25 1.62 10.42 -7.60
CA LEU A 25 2.47 9.53 -6.84
C LEU A 25 3.47 10.34 -6.01
N GLU A 26 3.42 10.20 -4.68
CA GLU A 26 4.39 10.76 -3.76
C GLU A 26 5.35 9.67 -3.31
N ILE A 27 6.66 9.97 -3.21
CA ILE A 27 7.67 9.04 -2.70
C ILE A 27 8.53 9.78 -1.68
N LYS A 28 8.57 9.25 -0.45
CA LYS A 28 9.28 9.88 0.66
C LYS A 28 10.12 8.86 1.40
N GLU A 29 11.40 9.16 1.62
CA GLU A 29 12.25 8.35 2.50
C GLU A 29 11.78 8.50 3.96
N ILE A 30 11.55 7.35 4.63
CA ILE A 30 11.11 7.28 6.03
C ILE A 30 12.17 6.69 6.96
N LYS A 31 13.05 5.85 6.42
CA LYS A 31 14.28 5.36 7.05
C LYS A 31 15.32 5.18 5.94
N PRO A 32 16.65 5.20 6.21
CA PRO A 32 17.65 5.00 5.19
C PRO A 32 17.43 3.71 4.39
N GLY A 33 17.06 3.84 3.10
CA GLY A 33 16.74 2.70 2.23
C GLY A 33 15.29 2.19 2.33
N VAL A 34 14.40 2.87 3.06
CA VAL A 34 12.96 2.57 3.06
C VAL A 34 12.18 3.81 2.64
N TYR A 35 11.41 3.67 1.58
CA TYR A 35 10.61 4.75 1.00
C TYR A 35 9.14 4.40 1.09
N LEU A 36 8.35 5.30 1.68
CA LEU A 36 6.90 5.28 1.61
C LEU A 36 6.48 5.85 0.25
N HIS A 37 5.74 5.10 -0.52
CA HIS A 37 5.00 5.67 -1.64
C HIS A 37 3.54 5.85 -1.27
N LYS A 38 2.95 6.93 -1.76
CA LYS A 38 1.53 7.26 -1.59
C LYS A 38 0.93 7.53 -2.95
N SER A 39 -0.15 6.86 -3.27
CA SER A 39 -0.93 7.04 -4.49
C SER A 39 -2.40 7.29 -4.15
N TYR A 40 -3.19 7.76 -5.12
CA TYR A 40 -4.54 8.23 -4.87
C TYR A 40 -5.51 7.67 -5.90
N SER A 41 -6.73 7.40 -5.46
CA SER A 41 -7.85 7.06 -6.34
C SER A 41 -9.16 7.60 -5.78
N HIS A 42 -10.10 7.90 -6.68
CA HIS A 42 -11.48 8.16 -6.29
C HIS A 42 -12.21 6.84 -6.05
N VAL A 43 -12.75 6.68 -4.84
CA VAL A 43 -13.49 5.49 -4.42
C VAL A 43 -14.93 5.90 -4.12
N ASP A 44 -15.89 5.20 -4.73
CA ASP A 44 -17.32 5.47 -4.55
C ASP A 44 -17.69 5.43 -3.06
N GLY A 45 -18.38 6.47 -2.58
CA GLY A 45 -18.77 6.63 -1.18
C GLY A 45 -17.66 7.14 -0.24
N PHE A 46 -16.39 7.16 -0.68
CA PHE A 46 -15.25 7.61 0.14
C PHE A 46 -14.54 8.85 -0.42
N GLY A 47 -14.78 9.22 -1.69
CA GLY A 47 -14.10 10.34 -2.35
C GLY A 47 -12.67 10.01 -2.73
N LEU A 48 -11.76 10.98 -2.64
CA LEU A 48 -10.34 10.79 -2.92
C LEU A 48 -9.66 10.08 -1.75
N VAL A 49 -9.18 8.86 -2.00
CA VAL A 49 -8.54 8.00 -1.00
C VAL A 49 -7.06 7.84 -1.33
N SER A 50 -6.19 8.09 -0.35
CA SER A 50 -4.76 7.81 -0.46
C SER A 50 -4.46 6.39 -0.01
N SER A 51 -3.47 5.75 -0.65
CA SER A 51 -2.96 4.42 -0.31
C SER A 51 -1.46 4.47 -0.08
N ASN A 52 -1.00 3.81 0.97
CA ASN A 52 0.40 3.69 1.35
C ASN A 52 0.97 2.33 0.90
N GLY A 53 2.17 2.35 0.33
CA GLY A 53 2.98 1.16 0.13
C GLY A 53 4.46 1.51 0.36
N LEU A 54 5.36 0.54 0.22
CA LEU A 54 6.78 0.72 0.52
C LEU A 54 7.67 0.26 -0.61
N VAL A 55 8.81 0.93 -0.77
CA VAL A 55 9.98 0.42 -1.47
C VAL A 55 11.08 0.19 -0.43
N VAL A 56 11.54 -1.06 -0.32
CA VAL A 56 12.64 -1.47 0.56
C VAL A 56 13.88 -1.73 -0.29
N ILE A 57 15.02 -1.12 0.06
CA ILE A 57 16.28 -1.26 -0.67
C ILE A 57 17.23 -2.13 0.14
N GLU A 58 17.76 -3.18 -0.50
CA GLU A 58 18.84 -4.00 0.01
C GLU A 58 19.96 -4.10 -1.06
N GLY A 59 21.13 -3.53 -0.75
CA GLY A 59 22.22 -3.45 -1.69
C GLY A 59 21.88 -2.67 -2.96
N LYS A 60 21.83 -3.35 -4.11
CA LYS A 60 21.43 -2.80 -5.41
C LYS A 60 20.01 -3.21 -5.84
N SER A 61 19.31 -3.93 -4.98
CA SER A 61 17.96 -4.41 -5.23
C SER A 61 16.95 -3.57 -4.47
N ALA A 62 15.80 -3.31 -5.09
CA ALA A 62 14.62 -2.74 -4.46
C ALA A 62 13.50 -3.79 -4.46
N PHE A 63 12.63 -3.75 -3.47
CA PHE A 63 11.45 -4.60 -3.38
C PHE A 63 10.24 -3.75 -3.05
N LEU A 64 9.13 -3.98 -3.76
CA LEU A 64 7.89 -3.23 -3.61
C LEU A 64 6.92 -3.99 -2.69
N ILE A 65 6.40 -3.32 -1.68
CA ILE A 65 5.32 -3.83 -0.83
C ILE A 65 4.08 -3.00 -1.13
N ASP A 66 3.06 -3.64 -1.67
CA ASP A 66 1.86 -3.08 -2.28
C ASP A 66 2.13 -2.20 -3.50
N THR A 67 1.37 -2.36 -4.55
CA THR A 67 1.46 -1.51 -5.73
C THR A 67 0.64 -0.23 -5.53
N PRO A 68 0.98 0.88 -6.23
CA PRO A 68 0.07 2.00 -6.37
C PRO A 68 -1.31 1.61 -6.91
N TRP A 69 -2.32 2.52 -6.76
CA TRP A 69 -3.70 2.35 -7.24
C TRP A 69 -3.83 2.11 -8.75
N SER A 70 -2.76 2.33 -9.53
CA SER A 70 -2.83 2.22 -10.99
C SER A 70 -1.54 1.66 -11.60
N ALA A 71 -1.68 1.06 -12.79
CA ALA A 71 -0.53 0.65 -13.62
C ALA A 71 0.38 1.83 -13.97
N SER A 72 -0.19 3.01 -14.29
CA SER A 72 0.59 4.21 -14.62
C SER A 72 1.45 4.70 -13.45
N ASP A 73 0.93 4.69 -12.22
CA ASP A 73 1.74 5.09 -11.07
C ASP A 73 2.72 4.00 -10.66
N THR A 74 2.40 2.72 -10.91
CA THR A 74 3.34 1.62 -10.76
C THR A 74 4.54 1.77 -11.71
N GLU A 75 4.29 2.09 -12.99
CA GLU A 75 5.34 2.40 -13.96
C GLU A 75 6.24 3.56 -13.50
N LYS A 76 5.63 4.67 -13.03
CA LYS A 76 6.38 5.83 -12.51
C LYS A 76 7.27 5.43 -11.32
N LEU A 77 6.73 4.59 -10.41
CA LEU A 77 7.48 4.10 -9.25
C LEU A 77 8.67 3.23 -9.65
N VAL A 78 8.48 2.34 -10.63
CA VAL A 78 9.56 1.50 -11.16
C VAL A 78 10.62 2.34 -11.88
N ASN A 79 10.21 3.33 -12.67
CA ASN A 79 11.13 4.27 -13.30
C ASN A 79 11.94 5.05 -12.25
N TRP A 80 11.30 5.50 -11.16
CA TRP A 80 11.97 6.13 -10.02
C TRP A 80 13.04 5.21 -9.38
N VAL A 81 12.78 3.89 -9.27
CA VAL A 81 13.76 2.90 -8.79
C VAL A 81 14.92 2.79 -9.76
N ASN A 82 14.65 2.64 -11.07
CA ASN A 82 15.64 2.47 -12.12
C ASN A 82 16.58 3.68 -12.26
N GLU A 83 16.04 4.91 -12.16
CA GLU A 83 16.79 6.16 -12.20
C GLU A 83 17.83 6.28 -11.07
N ARG A 84 17.67 5.51 -10.01
CA ARG A 84 18.62 5.40 -8.88
C ARG A 84 19.68 4.33 -9.07
N GLY A 85 19.69 3.67 -10.24
CA GLY A 85 20.61 2.58 -10.53
C GLY A 85 20.31 1.30 -9.74
N LEU A 86 19.06 1.15 -9.27
CA LEU A 86 18.56 -0.02 -8.57
C LEU A 86 17.77 -0.90 -9.53
N ALA A 87 17.69 -2.20 -9.23
CA ALA A 87 16.81 -3.14 -9.93
C ALA A 87 15.63 -3.50 -9.02
N LEU A 88 14.39 -3.46 -9.54
CA LEU A 88 13.25 -3.97 -8.80
C LEU A 88 13.26 -5.51 -8.82
N ALA A 89 13.58 -6.13 -7.69
CA ALA A 89 13.69 -7.58 -7.53
C ALA A 89 12.32 -8.28 -7.46
N GLY A 90 11.26 -7.53 -7.17
CA GLY A 90 9.90 -8.03 -7.15
C GLY A 90 8.96 -7.16 -6.34
N SER A 91 7.71 -7.62 -6.23
CA SER A 91 6.68 -6.99 -5.42
C SER A 91 5.86 -8.03 -4.65
N VAL A 92 5.30 -7.65 -3.50
CA VAL A 92 4.27 -8.43 -2.79
C VAL A 92 3.04 -7.57 -2.56
N SER A 93 1.85 -8.14 -2.80
CA SER A 93 0.57 -7.50 -2.50
C SER A 93 -0.02 -8.07 -1.22
N THR A 94 -0.42 -7.19 -0.30
CA THR A 94 -0.92 -7.59 1.04
C THR A 94 -2.34 -8.15 1.01
N HIS A 95 -3.15 -7.85 -0.02
CA HIS A 95 -4.43 -8.48 -0.33
C HIS A 95 -4.90 -8.12 -1.76
N SER A 96 -6.08 -8.57 -2.17
CA SER A 96 -6.57 -8.54 -3.56
C SER A 96 -7.16 -7.22 -4.04
N HIS A 97 -7.36 -6.21 -3.18
CA HIS A 97 -7.93 -4.93 -3.60
C HIS A 97 -6.97 -4.12 -4.48
N ASP A 98 -7.53 -3.24 -5.30
CA ASP A 98 -6.79 -2.46 -6.31
C ASP A 98 -5.74 -1.52 -5.69
N ASP A 99 -5.96 -1.04 -4.48
CA ASP A 99 -4.99 -0.22 -3.75
C ASP A 99 -3.74 -0.98 -3.31
N ARG A 100 -3.66 -2.31 -3.59
CA ARG A 100 -2.53 -3.19 -3.30
C ARG A 100 -2.05 -3.96 -4.51
N ALA A 101 -2.97 -4.27 -5.43
CA ALA A 101 -2.75 -5.24 -6.49
C ALA A 101 -2.91 -4.69 -7.92
N ALA A 102 -3.36 -3.43 -8.11
CA ALA A 102 -3.63 -2.88 -9.43
C ALA A 102 -2.40 -2.83 -10.36
N GLY A 103 -1.20 -2.81 -9.80
CA GLY A 103 0.05 -2.82 -10.57
C GLY A 103 0.53 -4.21 -11.00
N ILE A 104 -0.06 -5.30 -10.50
CA ILE A 104 0.38 -6.67 -10.81
C ILE A 104 0.42 -6.94 -12.33
N PRO A 105 -0.62 -6.62 -13.12
CA PRO A 105 -0.59 -6.90 -14.56
C PRO A 105 0.55 -6.18 -15.29
N TRP A 106 0.81 -4.93 -14.92
CA TRP A 106 1.92 -4.18 -15.53
C TRP A 106 3.28 -4.76 -15.14
N LEU A 107 3.50 -5.08 -13.85
CA LEU A 107 4.73 -5.70 -13.38
C LEU A 107 4.98 -7.05 -14.04
N ASN A 108 3.96 -7.89 -14.20
CA ASN A 108 4.05 -9.16 -14.91
C ASN A 108 4.44 -8.96 -16.38
N SER A 109 3.88 -7.95 -17.06
CA SER A 109 4.23 -7.64 -18.47
C SER A 109 5.67 -7.21 -18.64
N GLU A 110 6.26 -6.57 -17.62
CA GLU A 110 7.68 -6.19 -17.57
C GLU A 110 8.59 -7.35 -17.06
N SER A 111 8.02 -8.54 -16.81
CA SER A 111 8.73 -9.69 -16.26
C SER A 111 9.36 -9.43 -14.89
N ILE A 112 8.79 -8.52 -14.11
CA ILE A 112 9.17 -8.26 -12.72
C ILE A 112 8.44 -9.27 -11.83
N PRO A 113 9.13 -10.05 -10.97
CA PRO A 113 8.49 -11.03 -10.10
C PRO A 113 7.43 -10.40 -9.19
N THR A 114 6.21 -10.93 -9.24
CA THR A 114 5.11 -10.53 -8.36
C THR A 114 4.73 -11.67 -7.43
N TYR A 115 4.42 -11.36 -6.18
CA TYR A 115 4.08 -12.32 -5.14
C TYR A 115 2.76 -11.93 -4.47
N ALA A 116 1.92 -12.92 -4.19
CA ALA A 116 0.74 -12.80 -3.35
C ALA A 116 0.43 -14.16 -2.71
N THR A 117 -0.39 -14.19 -1.67
CA THR A 117 -0.84 -15.48 -1.13
C THR A 117 -1.62 -16.26 -2.19
N ARG A 118 -1.64 -17.60 -2.07
CA ARG A 118 -2.50 -18.43 -2.91
C ARG A 118 -3.96 -17.95 -2.85
N LEU A 119 -4.43 -17.57 -1.67
CA LEU A 119 -5.80 -17.09 -1.48
C LEU A 119 -6.04 -15.76 -2.22
N THR A 120 -5.13 -14.79 -2.11
CA THR A 120 -5.17 -13.54 -2.87
C THR A 120 -5.24 -13.81 -4.37
N ASN A 121 -4.40 -14.70 -4.89
CA ASN A 121 -4.41 -15.06 -6.30
C ASN A 121 -5.73 -15.72 -6.75
N GLN A 122 -6.33 -16.57 -5.90
CA GLN A 122 -7.65 -17.16 -6.18
C GLN A 122 -8.76 -16.11 -6.22
N ILE A 123 -8.72 -15.11 -5.34
CA ILE A 123 -9.69 -14.01 -5.33
C ILE A 123 -9.52 -13.15 -6.58
N LEU A 124 -8.30 -12.74 -6.92
CA LEU A 124 -8.01 -11.98 -8.14
C LEU A 124 -8.56 -12.69 -9.39
N LEU A 125 -8.27 -13.99 -9.54
CA LEU A 125 -8.79 -14.80 -10.66
C LEU A 125 -10.32 -14.86 -10.68
N LYS A 126 -10.97 -15.03 -9.52
CA LYS A 126 -12.44 -15.06 -9.40
C LYS A 126 -13.07 -13.71 -9.82
N GLU A 127 -12.37 -12.61 -9.58
CA GLU A 127 -12.79 -11.27 -9.98
C GLU A 127 -12.41 -10.92 -11.43
N GLY A 128 -11.80 -11.84 -12.16
CA GLY A 128 -11.36 -11.62 -13.55
C GLY A 128 -10.12 -10.73 -13.65
N LYS A 129 -9.38 -10.59 -12.56
CA LYS A 129 -8.12 -9.85 -12.47
C LYS A 129 -6.93 -10.80 -12.70
N GLU A 130 -5.82 -10.24 -13.15
CA GLU A 130 -4.57 -11.00 -13.31
C GLU A 130 -3.93 -11.28 -11.95
N PRO A 131 -3.58 -12.55 -11.63
CA PRO A 131 -2.94 -12.90 -10.37
C PRO A 131 -1.44 -12.55 -10.39
N ALA A 132 -0.83 -12.50 -9.21
CA ALA A 132 0.62 -12.47 -9.10
C ALA A 132 1.24 -13.75 -9.69
N ALA A 133 2.40 -13.60 -10.32
CA ALA A 133 3.10 -14.72 -10.99
C ALA A 133 3.54 -15.82 -10.02
N ASN A 134 3.78 -15.46 -8.75
CA ASN A 134 4.23 -16.38 -7.70
C ASN A 134 3.23 -16.42 -6.54
N SER A 135 2.83 -17.65 -6.14
CA SER A 135 1.95 -17.86 -4.98
C SER A 135 2.75 -18.18 -3.73
N ILE A 136 2.38 -17.54 -2.63
CA ILE A 136 2.86 -17.85 -1.28
C ILE A 136 1.88 -18.84 -0.64
N ASP A 137 2.36 -20.00 -0.23
CA ASP A 137 1.55 -21.13 0.26
C ASP A 137 1.69 -21.38 1.75
N THR A 138 2.58 -20.68 2.41
CA THR A 138 2.86 -20.82 3.85
C THR A 138 2.42 -19.56 4.61
N PRO A 139 2.01 -19.66 5.88
CA PRO A 139 1.64 -18.49 6.67
C PRO A 139 2.80 -17.54 6.96
N ASP A 140 4.03 -18.05 6.89
CA ASP A 140 5.28 -17.31 7.02
C ASP A 140 6.12 -17.52 5.76
N TYR A 141 6.52 -16.45 5.10
CA TYR A 141 7.31 -16.52 3.87
C TYR A 141 8.33 -15.37 3.79
N TRP A 142 9.55 -15.70 3.39
CA TRP A 142 10.65 -14.74 3.29
C TRP A 142 10.97 -14.40 1.85
N LEU A 143 11.16 -13.11 1.59
CA LEU A 143 11.50 -12.53 0.30
C LEU A 143 12.77 -11.67 0.44
N LEU A 144 13.39 -11.32 -0.69
CA LEU A 144 14.56 -10.44 -0.77
C LEU A 144 15.68 -10.90 0.18
N ASP A 145 16.16 -12.14 -0.03
CA ASP A 145 17.24 -12.73 0.77
C ASP A 145 17.01 -12.59 2.29
N ASP A 146 15.81 -12.97 2.74
CA ASP A 146 15.35 -12.92 4.12
C ASP A 146 15.26 -11.50 4.74
N SER A 147 15.18 -10.47 3.89
CA SER A 147 15.03 -9.08 4.35
C SER A 147 13.58 -8.64 4.53
N VAL A 148 12.62 -9.38 3.95
CA VAL A 148 11.19 -9.08 3.98
C VAL A 148 10.43 -10.35 4.34
N GLU A 149 9.72 -10.35 5.46
CA GLU A 149 8.85 -11.44 5.90
C GLU A 149 7.39 -11.11 5.61
N VAL A 150 6.67 -12.04 4.99
CA VAL A 150 5.21 -11.98 4.79
C VAL A 150 4.55 -12.89 5.81
N PHE A 151 3.61 -12.37 6.59
CA PHE A 151 2.90 -13.13 7.62
C PHE A 151 1.39 -13.03 7.45
N TYR A 152 0.72 -14.19 7.46
CA TYR A 152 -0.75 -14.29 7.46
C TYR A 152 -1.27 -14.45 8.89
N PRO A 153 -1.90 -13.41 9.48
CA PRO A 153 -2.39 -13.47 10.86
C PRO A 153 -3.78 -14.13 10.99
N GLY A 154 -4.53 -14.22 9.91
CA GLY A 154 -5.94 -14.60 9.86
C GLY A 154 -6.81 -13.54 9.18
N GLY A 155 -8.11 -13.73 9.18
CA GLY A 155 -9.08 -12.77 8.65
C GLY A 155 -9.06 -11.44 9.40
N GLY A 156 -9.40 -10.37 8.68
CA GLY A 156 -9.44 -9.01 9.21
C GLY A 156 -10.15 -8.09 8.23
N HIS A 157 -9.43 -7.15 7.61
CA HIS A 157 -9.97 -6.30 6.54
C HIS A 157 -10.53 -7.13 5.38
N THR A 158 -9.83 -8.19 5.01
CA THR A 158 -10.26 -9.25 4.10
C THR A 158 -9.80 -10.60 4.64
N ILE A 159 -10.26 -11.70 4.04
CA ILE A 159 -9.81 -13.04 4.44
C ILE A 159 -8.37 -13.32 4.01
N ASP A 160 -7.88 -12.66 2.98
CA ASP A 160 -6.57 -12.89 2.36
C ASP A 160 -5.49 -11.93 2.82
N ASN A 161 -5.79 -11.02 3.76
CA ASN A 161 -4.85 -10.00 4.18
C ASN A 161 -3.61 -10.58 4.87
N VAL A 162 -2.45 -10.08 4.50
CA VAL A 162 -1.17 -10.33 5.17
C VAL A 162 -0.56 -9.03 5.68
N VAL A 163 0.38 -9.15 6.61
CA VAL A 163 1.27 -8.07 7.03
C VAL A 163 2.69 -8.38 6.57
N VAL A 164 3.49 -7.34 6.38
CA VAL A 164 4.87 -7.49 5.90
C VAL A 164 5.83 -6.85 6.90
N TRP A 165 6.76 -7.67 7.40
CA TRP A 165 7.77 -7.27 8.38
C TRP A 165 9.13 -7.06 7.72
N VAL A 166 9.81 -5.96 8.07
CA VAL A 166 11.16 -5.64 7.63
C VAL A 166 12.06 -5.54 8.87
N PRO A 167 12.70 -6.67 9.27
CA PRO A 167 13.37 -6.82 10.57
C PRO A 167 14.48 -5.80 10.82
N LYS A 168 15.28 -5.50 9.80
CA LYS A 168 16.38 -4.52 9.86
C LYS A 168 15.93 -3.15 10.39
N PHE A 169 14.69 -2.79 10.16
CA PHE A 169 14.13 -1.48 10.52
C PHE A 169 13.08 -1.57 11.64
N LYS A 170 12.81 -2.77 12.16
CA LYS A 170 11.69 -3.04 13.07
C LYS A 170 10.39 -2.40 12.57
N LEU A 171 10.16 -2.52 11.25
CA LEU A 171 9.06 -1.90 10.55
C LEU A 171 8.06 -2.93 10.10
N LEU A 172 6.78 -2.70 10.40
CA LEU A 172 5.65 -3.49 9.94
C LEU A 172 4.82 -2.69 8.94
N HIS A 173 4.65 -3.19 7.71
CA HIS A 173 3.62 -2.71 6.81
C HIS A 173 2.36 -3.53 7.02
N GLY A 174 1.33 -2.89 7.55
CA GLY A 174 0.09 -3.56 7.93
C GLY A 174 -0.95 -3.61 6.81
N GLY A 175 -0.73 -2.90 5.68
CA GLY A 175 -1.78 -2.77 4.66
C GLY A 175 -3.09 -2.26 5.27
N CYS A 176 -4.23 -2.60 4.64
CA CYS A 176 -5.55 -2.18 5.13
C CYS A 176 -6.01 -2.94 6.39
N PHE A 177 -5.29 -4.02 6.75
CA PHE A 177 -5.48 -4.73 8.01
C PHE A 177 -5.20 -3.84 9.22
N VAL A 178 -4.28 -2.87 9.14
CA VAL A 178 -3.96 -1.93 10.22
C VAL A 178 -4.56 -0.55 9.94
N LYS A 179 -5.26 0.00 10.94
CA LYS A 179 -5.87 1.34 10.88
C LYS A 179 -4.96 2.39 11.50
N SER A 180 -4.91 3.59 10.87
CA SER A 180 -4.20 4.73 11.44
C SER A 180 -4.93 5.26 12.70
N LEU A 181 -4.23 5.97 13.60
CA LEU A 181 -4.86 6.57 14.79
C LEU A 181 -5.94 7.60 14.46
N GLY A 182 -5.91 8.19 13.26
CA GLY A 182 -6.94 9.12 12.80
C GLY A 182 -8.24 8.43 12.33
N SER A 183 -8.23 7.11 12.16
CA SER A 183 -9.41 6.34 11.74
C SER A 183 -10.43 6.28 12.86
N LYS A 184 -11.72 6.60 12.55
CA LYS A 184 -12.83 6.54 13.50
C LYS A 184 -13.64 5.23 13.40
N GLY A 185 -13.27 4.35 12.47
CA GLY A 185 -13.89 3.06 12.22
C GLY A 185 -13.04 2.23 11.25
N LEU A 186 -13.55 1.07 10.86
CA LEU A 186 -12.82 0.10 10.05
C LEU A 186 -12.78 0.46 8.55
N GLY A 187 -13.51 1.51 8.11
CA GLY A 187 -13.63 1.87 6.70
C GLY A 187 -14.52 0.90 5.93
N TYR A 188 -14.08 0.48 4.74
CA TYR A 188 -14.81 -0.54 3.97
C TYR A 188 -14.75 -1.90 4.69
N THR A 189 -15.91 -2.47 4.96
CA THR A 189 -16.09 -3.74 5.69
C THR A 189 -16.90 -4.79 4.93
N GLY A 190 -17.21 -4.54 3.64
CA GLY A 190 -18.04 -5.46 2.84
C GLY A 190 -17.46 -6.88 2.71
N GLU A 191 -16.15 -7.04 2.91
CA GLU A 191 -15.42 -8.32 2.84
C GLU A 191 -14.65 -8.61 4.13
N ALA A 192 -14.93 -7.84 5.21
CA ALA A 192 -14.20 -7.96 6.46
C ALA A 192 -14.65 -9.16 7.29
N TYR A 193 -13.71 -9.73 8.00
CA TYR A 193 -13.89 -10.76 9.02
C TYR A 193 -13.79 -10.12 10.39
N ILE A 194 -14.81 -9.31 10.74
CA ILE A 194 -14.79 -8.42 11.91
C ILE A 194 -14.60 -9.23 13.20
N ASP A 195 -15.27 -10.35 13.36
CA ASP A 195 -15.19 -11.20 14.57
C ASP A 195 -13.79 -11.82 14.76
N GLU A 196 -13.07 -12.10 13.67
CA GLU A 196 -11.72 -12.68 13.73
C GLU A 196 -10.62 -11.62 13.86
N TRP A 197 -10.91 -10.38 13.44
CA TRP A 197 -9.91 -9.32 13.32
C TRP A 197 -9.17 -9.02 14.64
N PRO A 198 -9.83 -8.93 15.82
CA PRO A 198 -9.13 -8.72 17.09
C PRO A 198 -8.10 -9.80 17.42
N ASP A 199 -8.44 -11.08 17.18
CA ASP A 199 -7.54 -12.20 17.42
C ASP A 199 -6.37 -12.20 16.42
N SER A 200 -6.65 -11.88 15.17
CA SER A 200 -5.62 -11.72 14.13
C SER A 200 -4.63 -10.61 14.49
N VAL A 201 -5.11 -9.47 15.00
CA VAL A 201 -4.24 -8.40 15.53
C VAL A 201 -3.43 -8.89 16.72
N GLY A 202 -4.03 -9.69 17.62
CA GLY A 202 -3.34 -10.30 18.75
C GLY A 202 -2.15 -11.17 18.33
N LYS A 203 -2.27 -11.92 17.23
CA LYS A 203 -1.16 -12.71 16.68
C LYS A 203 -0.02 -11.83 16.14
N VAL A 204 -0.35 -10.72 15.50
CA VAL A 204 0.67 -9.75 15.01
C VAL A 204 1.43 -9.13 16.18
N LEU A 205 0.71 -8.69 17.23
CA LEU A 205 1.31 -8.16 18.46
C LEU A 205 2.24 -9.16 19.14
N ALA A 206 1.84 -10.44 19.21
CA ALA A 206 2.63 -11.50 19.81
C ALA A 206 3.89 -11.84 18.98
N LYS A 207 3.78 -11.79 17.64
CA LYS A 207 4.88 -12.13 16.73
C LYS A 207 5.93 -11.03 16.63
N TYR A 208 5.52 -9.76 16.67
CA TYR A 208 6.41 -8.60 16.50
C TYR A 208 6.38 -7.65 17.71
N PRO A 209 6.77 -8.12 18.91
CA PRO A 209 6.64 -7.33 20.14
C PRO A 209 7.59 -6.10 20.18
N ASP A 210 8.62 -6.09 19.36
CA ASP A 210 9.63 -5.03 19.29
C ASP A 210 9.47 -4.13 18.06
N VAL A 211 8.28 -4.13 17.42
CA VAL A 211 7.98 -3.22 16.32
C VAL A 211 8.10 -1.75 16.74
N GLU A 212 8.85 -0.98 15.94
CA GLU A 212 9.06 0.46 16.21
C GLU A 212 8.24 1.35 15.30
N VAL A 213 8.02 0.90 14.04
CA VAL A 213 7.28 1.67 13.04
C VAL A 213 6.25 0.78 12.37
N ILE A 214 5.03 1.29 12.28
CA ILE A 214 3.92 0.61 11.58
C ILE A 214 3.39 1.54 10.50
N ILE A 215 3.28 1.02 9.28
CA ILE A 215 2.69 1.71 8.14
C ILE A 215 1.32 1.08 7.88
N PRO A 216 0.22 1.83 8.11
CA PRO A 216 -1.13 1.38 7.76
C PRO A 216 -1.36 1.52 6.26
N GLY A 217 -2.34 0.81 5.72
CA GLY A 217 -2.72 0.95 4.31
C GLY A 217 -3.18 2.35 3.94
N HIS A 218 -3.78 3.06 4.87
CA HIS A 218 -4.28 4.43 4.70
C HIS A 218 -3.95 5.28 5.91
N GLY A 219 -3.71 6.58 5.69
CA GLY A 219 -3.44 7.55 6.75
C GLY A 219 -1.97 7.53 7.22
N GLU A 220 -1.74 8.08 8.41
CA GLU A 220 -0.39 8.32 8.90
C GLU A 220 0.25 7.09 9.54
N ALA A 221 1.56 6.96 9.36
CA ALA A 221 2.39 5.98 10.04
C ALA A 221 2.41 6.22 11.56
N GLY A 222 2.74 5.18 12.32
CA GLY A 222 2.84 5.27 13.78
C GLY A 222 3.65 4.12 14.36
N ASP A 223 3.31 3.74 15.56
CA ASP A 223 3.94 2.68 16.33
C ASP A 223 2.92 1.59 16.72
N ILE A 224 3.25 0.76 17.71
CA ILE A 224 2.42 -0.36 18.16
C ILE A 224 0.98 0.05 18.51
N ARG A 225 0.74 1.31 18.86
CA ARG A 225 -0.61 1.84 19.15
C ARG A 225 -1.56 1.73 17.97
N LEU A 226 -1.05 1.63 16.72
CA LEU A 226 -1.90 1.40 15.55
C LEU A 226 -2.57 0.03 15.60
N LEU A 227 -1.85 -1.01 16.05
CA LEU A 227 -2.40 -2.35 16.25
C LEU A 227 -3.44 -2.35 17.37
N GLU A 228 -3.12 -1.74 18.51
CA GLU A 228 -4.04 -1.62 19.65
C GLU A 228 -5.33 -0.86 19.25
N HIS A 229 -5.18 0.24 18.52
CA HIS A 229 -6.30 1.02 17.99
C HIS A 229 -7.15 0.21 16.99
N THR A 230 -6.50 -0.54 16.09
CA THR A 230 -7.20 -1.41 15.13
C THR A 230 -8.02 -2.47 15.87
N LYS A 231 -7.42 -3.10 16.89
CA LYS A 231 -8.11 -4.11 17.72
C LYS A 231 -9.34 -3.52 18.40
N MET A 232 -9.19 -2.35 19.03
CA MET A 232 -10.30 -1.64 19.68
C MET A 232 -11.44 -1.30 18.70
N LEU A 233 -11.10 -0.81 17.48
CA LEU A 233 -12.10 -0.51 16.45
C LEU A 233 -12.84 -1.78 16.00
N ALA A 234 -12.14 -2.91 15.84
CA ALA A 234 -12.75 -4.17 15.44
C ALA A 234 -13.68 -4.71 16.55
N GLU A 235 -13.23 -4.73 17.81
CA GLU A 235 -14.04 -5.12 18.97
C GLU A 235 -15.32 -4.27 19.07
N SER A 236 -15.23 -2.95 18.88
CA SER A 236 -16.38 -2.03 18.93
C SER A 236 -17.32 -2.14 17.73
N SER A 237 -16.93 -2.84 16.67
CA SER A 237 -17.73 -3.01 15.44
C SER A 237 -18.40 -4.39 15.36
N ALA A 238 -18.05 -5.32 16.25
CA ALA A 238 -18.63 -6.66 16.36
C ALA A 238 -19.92 -6.68 17.23
N ASP A 239 -20.15 -5.60 18.03
CA ASP A 239 -21.35 -5.38 18.85
C ASP A 239 -22.46 -4.69 18.00
#